data_565bf93e7b42e68b951ca746c2822101
#
_entry.id   565bf93e7b42e68b951ca746c2822101
#
_cell.length_a   1.000
_cell.length_b   1.000
_cell.length_c   1.000
_cell.angle_alpha   90.00
_cell.angle_beta   90.00
_cell.angle_gamma   90.00
#
_symmetry.space_group_name_H-M   'P 1'
#
loop_
_entity.id
_entity.type
_entity.pdbx_description
1 polymer ?
#
loop_
_entity_poly.entity_id
_entity_poly.type
_entity_poly.pdbx_seq_one_letter_code
_entity_poly.pdbx_strand_id
1 'polypeptide(L)'
;MKGAQNRQKAWTGGFIRTWWGLGFCTLNCQNLIAFSKKFDTLPIKLVSFELKKEISVHNCRECYFQAISNSSWANEGYLVGHHTATHNPKLMDLLKRLHASFGIGVIDLRTDEVKSAILLNAKYKEKIDYTVASELSEKNEKFSGFLKSVVDYDPNHQHRYKDEFDEIKKKEELYPNS
;
A
#
# COMPACT_ATOMS: atom_id res chain seq x y z
N MET A 1 13.96 27.29 -4.78
CA MET A 1 14.18 26.43 -3.60
C MET A 1 12.98 26.52 -2.68
N LYS A 2 11.95 25.72 -2.88
CA LYS A 2 10.81 25.45 -1.97
C LYS A 2 9.99 24.35 -2.60
N GLY A 3 10.22 23.09 -2.26
CA GLY A 3 9.48 22.00 -2.85
C GLY A 3 9.81 20.60 -2.32
N ALA A 4 10.11 20.47 -1.03
CA ALA A 4 10.44 19.16 -0.47
C ALA A 4 9.74 18.85 0.87
N GLN A 5 8.63 19.49 1.19
CA GLN A 5 8.04 19.35 2.53
C GLN A 5 6.56 18.97 2.59
N ASN A 6 5.99 18.35 1.55
CA ASN A 6 4.55 18.04 1.61
C ASN A 6 4.21 16.58 1.31
N ARG A 7 5.03 15.67 1.80
CA ARG A 7 4.77 14.23 1.73
C ARG A 7 4.44 13.72 3.10
N GLN A 8 3.22 13.61 3.46
CA GLN A 8 2.69 12.92 4.63
C GLN A 8 1.72 13.78 5.42
N LYS A 9 0.48 13.77 5.01
CA LYS A 9 -0.64 14.01 5.92
C LYS A 9 -1.92 13.55 5.22
N ALA A 10 -2.15 12.26 5.25
CA ALA A 10 -3.49 11.75 5.07
C ALA A 10 -3.95 11.23 6.43
N TRP A 11 -5.00 11.83 6.93
CA TRP A 11 -5.74 11.48 8.13
C TRP A 11 -5.00 11.60 9.46
N THR A 12 -5.18 12.74 10.12
CA THR A 12 -4.77 13.00 11.50
C THR A 12 -5.89 12.63 12.48
N GLY A 13 -5.95 11.36 12.79
CA GLY A 13 -6.65 10.84 13.97
C GLY A 13 -5.78 9.77 14.58
N GLY A 14 -4.82 10.15 15.43
CA GLY A 14 -3.91 9.26 16.17
C GLY A 14 -3.03 8.41 15.26
N PHE A 15 -1.75 8.62 15.27
CA PHE A 15 -0.59 7.84 14.79
C PHE A 15 -0.80 6.72 13.72
N ILE A 16 -1.76 6.85 12.80
CA ILE A 16 -2.03 5.88 11.75
C ILE A 16 -1.59 6.48 10.43
N ARG A 17 -0.55 5.92 9.83
CA ARG A 17 -0.13 6.26 8.48
C ARG A 17 -0.60 5.13 7.56
N THR A 18 -1.63 5.38 6.78
CA THR A 18 -2.03 4.51 5.69
C THR A 18 -1.37 5.00 4.41
N TRP A 19 -0.64 4.13 3.75
CA TRP A 19 -0.05 4.38 2.44
C TRP A 19 -0.85 3.61 1.41
N TRP A 20 -0.95 4.15 0.21
CA TRP A 20 -1.52 3.47 -0.93
C TRP A 20 -0.50 3.37 -2.04
N GLY A 21 -0.57 2.30 -2.79
CA GLY A 21 0.33 2.03 -3.90
C GLY A 21 -0.44 1.45 -5.08
N LEU A 22 0.13 1.64 -6.24
CA LEU A 22 -0.37 1.11 -7.49
C LEU A 22 0.53 -0.04 -7.93
N GLY A 23 -0.03 -1.24 -8.00
CA GLY A 23 0.64 -2.38 -8.62
C GLY A 23 0.30 -2.40 -10.10
N PHE A 24 1.26 -2.05 -10.96
CA PHE A 24 1.10 -2.26 -12.38
C PHE A 24 1.47 -3.70 -12.73
N CYS A 25 0.58 -4.40 -13.40
CA CYS A 25 1.01 -5.47 -14.25
C CYS A 25 1.82 -4.82 -15.38
N THR A 26 3.09 -5.18 -15.55
CA THR A 26 3.94 -4.69 -16.64
C THR A 26 3.41 -5.24 -17.98
N LEU A 27 2.32 -4.65 -18.45
CA LEU A 27 1.74 -4.97 -19.75
C LEU A 27 2.43 -4.09 -20.81
N ASN A 28 3.60 -4.52 -21.27
CA ASN A 28 4.30 -3.87 -22.38
C ASN A 28 3.64 -4.12 -23.76
N CYS A 29 2.44 -4.71 -23.78
CA CYS A 29 1.75 -5.05 -25.01
C CYS A 29 0.54 -4.13 -25.21
N GLN A 30 0.60 -3.24 -26.20
CA GLN A 30 -0.51 -2.33 -26.56
C GLN A 30 -1.82 -3.09 -26.82
N ASN A 31 -1.74 -4.28 -27.41
CA ASN A 31 -2.91 -5.11 -27.68
C ASN A 31 -3.57 -5.61 -26.39
N LEU A 32 -2.81 -5.86 -25.35
CA LEU A 32 -3.32 -6.33 -24.06
C LEU A 32 -3.96 -5.18 -23.28
N ILE A 33 -3.41 -3.96 -23.39
CA ILE A 33 -4.02 -2.74 -22.84
C ILE A 33 -5.35 -2.45 -23.55
N ALA A 34 -5.39 -2.57 -24.87
CA ALA A 34 -6.62 -2.41 -25.65
C ALA A 34 -7.66 -3.49 -25.30
N PHE A 35 -7.21 -4.73 -25.09
CA PHE A 35 -8.05 -5.82 -24.65
C PHE A 35 -8.66 -5.56 -23.27
N SER A 36 -7.86 -5.17 -22.29
CA SER A 36 -8.35 -4.88 -20.94
C SER A 36 -9.34 -3.70 -20.91
N LYS A 37 -9.10 -2.65 -21.69
CA LYS A 37 -10.04 -1.55 -21.86
C LYS A 37 -11.37 -1.99 -22.50
N LYS A 38 -11.31 -2.91 -23.48
CA LYS A 38 -12.49 -3.38 -24.19
C LYS A 38 -13.37 -4.32 -23.36
N PHE A 39 -12.76 -5.07 -22.43
CA PHE A 39 -13.45 -6.08 -21.63
C PHE A 39 -13.62 -5.68 -20.16
N ASP A 40 -13.38 -4.41 -19.84
CA ASP A 40 -13.52 -3.82 -18.50
C ASP A 40 -12.71 -4.54 -17.42
N THR A 41 -11.59 -5.13 -17.83
CA THR A 41 -10.62 -5.76 -16.94
C THR A 41 -9.54 -4.74 -16.60
N LEU A 42 -9.60 -4.16 -15.41
CA LEU A 42 -8.59 -3.19 -14.97
C LEU A 42 -7.22 -3.90 -14.80
N PRO A 43 -6.19 -3.50 -15.56
CA PRO A 43 -4.83 -4.00 -15.35
C PRO A 43 -4.16 -3.34 -14.14
N ILE A 44 -4.94 -2.77 -13.24
CA ILE A 44 -4.51 -1.95 -12.12
C ILE A 44 -4.90 -2.67 -10.84
N LYS A 45 -3.94 -2.78 -9.93
CA LYS A 45 -4.12 -3.30 -8.59
C LYS A 45 -3.91 -2.17 -7.58
N LEU A 46 -4.93 -1.85 -6.79
CA LEU A 46 -4.83 -0.93 -5.68
C LEU A 46 -4.32 -1.67 -4.44
N VAL A 47 -3.30 -1.14 -3.82
CA VAL A 47 -2.70 -1.71 -2.60
C VAL A 47 -2.73 -0.69 -1.48
N SER A 48 -3.16 -1.11 -0.30
CA SER A 48 -3.18 -0.32 0.92
C SER A 48 -2.14 -0.83 1.91
N PHE A 49 -1.42 0.10 2.55
CA PHE A 49 -0.42 -0.20 3.56
C PHE A 49 -0.77 0.50 4.86
N GLU A 50 -0.98 -0.28 5.93
CA GLU A 50 -1.14 0.23 7.30
C GLU A 50 0.20 0.12 8.02
N LEU A 51 0.83 1.27 8.32
CA LEU A 51 2.16 1.32 8.93
C LEU A 51 2.09 1.41 10.45
N LYS A 52 2.83 0.53 11.11
CA LYS A 52 3.01 0.51 12.56
C LYS A 52 4.48 0.57 12.93
N LYS A 53 4.80 1.32 13.98
CA LYS A 53 6.16 1.39 14.50
C LYS A 53 6.60 0.03 15.05
N GLU A 54 5.68 -0.69 15.70
CA GLU A 54 5.94 -1.98 16.32
C GLU A 54 4.71 -2.87 16.24
N ILE A 55 4.93 -4.16 15.96
CA ILE A 55 3.91 -5.22 16.05
C ILE A 55 4.38 -6.26 17.07
N SER A 56 3.59 -6.43 18.12
CA SER A 56 3.80 -7.35 19.21
C SER A 56 2.54 -8.18 19.49
N VAL A 57 2.62 -9.19 20.35
CA VAL A 57 1.44 -10.00 20.74
C VAL A 57 0.34 -9.14 21.35
N HIS A 58 0.71 -8.07 22.06
CA HIS A 58 -0.25 -7.23 22.78
C HIS A 58 -1.11 -6.37 21.85
N ASN A 59 -0.51 -5.79 20.80
CA ASN A 59 -1.18 -4.86 19.90
C ASN A 59 -1.54 -5.48 18.53
N CYS A 60 -1.14 -6.72 18.28
CA CYS A 60 -1.29 -7.38 16.97
C CYS A 60 -2.72 -7.32 16.45
N ARG A 61 -3.71 -7.66 17.29
CA ARG A 61 -5.11 -7.68 16.87
C ARG A 61 -5.60 -6.30 16.46
N GLU A 62 -5.34 -5.30 17.30
CA GLU A 62 -5.71 -3.92 17.02
C GLU A 62 -5.10 -3.44 15.70
N CYS A 63 -3.76 -3.60 15.54
CA CYS A 63 -3.06 -3.23 14.32
C CYS A 63 -3.64 -3.94 13.09
N TYR A 64 -3.95 -5.22 13.23
CA TYR A 64 -4.47 -6.03 12.14
C TYR A 64 -5.89 -5.62 11.74
N PHE A 65 -6.78 -5.36 12.71
CA PHE A 65 -8.14 -4.89 12.42
C PHE A 65 -8.16 -3.47 11.83
N GLN A 66 -7.22 -2.61 12.22
CA GLN A 66 -7.02 -1.32 11.56
C GLN A 66 -6.62 -1.50 10.09
N ALA A 67 -5.69 -2.43 9.80
CA ALA A 67 -5.32 -2.73 8.42
C ALA A 67 -6.51 -3.26 7.60
N ILE A 68 -7.37 -4.11 8.17
CA ILE A 68 -8.61 -4.58 7.53
C ILE A 68 -9.51 -3.39 7.19
N SER A 69 -9.83 -2.57 8.17
CA SER A 69 -10.71 -1.41 8.01
C SER A 69 -10.19 -0.43 6.98
N ASN A 70 -8.88 -0.14 7.02
CA ASN A 70 -8.26 0.86 6.15
C ASN A 70 -7.92 0.34 4.74
N SER A 71 -8.19 -0.94 4.44
CA SER A 71 -7.92 -1.56 3.14
C SER A 71 -9.16 -2.03 2.39
N SER A 72 -10.38 -1.73 2.86
CA SER A 72 -11.60 -2.20 2.22
C SER A 72 -11.76 -1.70 0.77
N TRP A 73 -11.25 -0.50 0.48
CA TRP A 73 -11.22 0.15 -0.82
C TRP A 73 -10.11 -0.35 -1.76
N ALA A 74 -9.20 -1.22 -1.30
CA ALA A 74 -8.06 -1.71 -2.07
C ALA A 74 -8.20 -3.20 -2.41
N ASN A 75 -7.57 -3.64 -3.52
CA ASN A 75 -7.51 -5.05 -3.91
C ASN A 75 -6.67 -5.88 -2.95
N GLU A 76 -5.59 -5.30 -2.42
CA GLU A 76 -4.72 -5.93 -1.42
C GLU A 76 -4.47 -4.96 -0.26
N GLY A 77 -4.45 -5.48 0.95
CA GLY A 77 -4.08 -4.72 2.14
C GLY A 77 -2.90 -5.36 2.86
N TYR A 78 -1.97 -4.54 3.32
CA TYR A 78 -0.81 -4.98 4.08
C TYR A 78 -0.70 -4.24 5.41
N LEU A 79 -0.45 -5.01 6.46
CA LEU A 79 0.04 -4.50 7.74
C LEU A 79 1.56 -4.48 7.70
N VAL A 80 2.17 -3.30 7.86
CA VAL A 80 3.61 -3.09 7.79
C VAL A 80 4.13 -2.72 9.17
N GLY A 81 4.98 -3.55 9.76
CA GLY A 81 5.64 -3.27 11.03
C GLY A 81 7.10 -2.89 10.82
N HIS A 82 7.54 -1.76 11.38
CA HIS A 82 8.97 -1.40 11.38
C HIS A 82 9.78 -2.29 12.31
N HIS A 83 9.18 -2.69 13.44
CA HIS A 83 9.73 -3.70 14.34
C HIS A 83 8.64 -4.75 14.60
N THR A 84 8.75 -5.87 13.92
CA THR A 84 7.86 -7.02 14.15
C THR A 84 8.63 -8.06 14.97
N ALA A 85 8.05 -8.50 16.08
CA ALA A 85 8.67 -9.52 16.93
C ALA A 85 8.58 -10.91 16.26
N THR A 86 9.18 -11.07 15.09
CA THR A 86 9.12 -12.27 14.24
C THR A 86 9.68 -13.52 14.92
N HIS A 87 10.58 -13.35 15.90
CA HIS A 87 11.12 -14.43 16.72
C HIS A 87 10.11 -14.99 17.74
N ASN A 88 8.96 -14.29 17.95
CA ASN A 88 7.94 -14.75 18.89
C ASN A 88 6.95 -15.68 18.17
N PRO A 89 6.93 -16.99 18.51
CA PRO A 89 6.09 -17.95 17.82
C PRO A 89 4.59 -17.70 18.06
N LYS A 90 4.22 -17.12 19.22
CA LYS A 90 2.81 -16.77 19.53
C LYS A 90 2.31 -15.65 18.63
N LEU A 91 3.18 -14.66 18.32
CA LEU A 91 2.83 -13.58 17.39
C LEU A 91 2.65 -14.13 15.98
N MET A 92 3.59 -14.96 15.51
CA MET A 92 3.54 -15.53 14.17
C MET A 92 2.33 -16.43 13.98
N ASP A 93 1.97 -17.24 14.98
CA ASP A 93 0.76 -18.06 14.93
C ASP A 93 -0.51 -17.21 14.88
N LEU A 94 -0.58 -16.14 15.69
CA LEU A 94 -1.70 -15.20 15.67
C LEU A 94 -1.84 -14.50 14.32
N LEU A 95 -0.75 -14.00 13.73
CA LEU A 95 -0.73 -13.38 12.41
C LEU A 95 -1.20 -14.36 11.32
N LYS A 96 -0.74 -15.61 11.34
CA LYS A 96 -1.16 -16.64 10.39
C LYS A 96 -2.67 -16.92 10.48
N ARG A 97 -3.23 -17.02 11.69
CA ARG A 97 -4.67 -17.23 11.90
C ARG A 97 -5.50 -16.04 11.40
N LEU A 98 -5.09 -14.81 11.72
CA LEU A 98 -5.75 -13.61 11.24
C LEU A 98 -5.67 -13.52 9.71
N HIS A 99 -4.50 -13.80 9.14
CA HIS A 99 -4.32 -13.83 7.69
C HIS A 99 -5.21 -14.88 7.01
N ALA A 100 -5.31 -16.07 7.56
CA ALA A 100 -6.18 -17.12 7.01
C ALA A 100 -7.64 -16.66 6.93
N SER A 101 -8.11 -15.92 7.94
CA SER A 101 -9.49 -15.42 8.04
C SER A 101 -9.77 -14.19 7.19
N PHE A 102 -8.84 -13.23 7.15
CA PHE A 102 -9.10 -11.90 6.59
C PHE A 102 -8.25 -11.53 5.36
N GLY A 103 -7.15 -12.23 5.12
CA GLY A 103 -6.36 -12.07 3.91
C GLY A 103 -5.42 -10.86 3.87
N ILE A 104 -5.29 -10.08 4.96
CA ILE A 104 -4.32 -8.97 5.02
C ILE A 104 -2.90 -9.53 5.08
N GLY A 105 -2.04 -9.05 4.19
CA GLY A 105 -0.62 -9.41 4.20
C GLY A 105 0.14 -8.78 5.36
N VAL A 106 1.33 -9.28 5.64
CA VAL A 106 2.19 -8.74 6.70
C VAL A 106 3.60 -8.55 6.18
N ILE A 107 4.12 -7.35 6.37
CA ILE A 107 5.49 -6.98 5.99
C ILE A 107 6.26 -6.60 7.27
N ASP A 108 7.43 -7.21 7.45
CA ASP A 108 8.43 -6.76 8.42
C ASP A 108 9.40 -5.82 7.71
N LEU A 109 9.26 -4.53 7.99
CA LEU A 109 10.10 -3.49 7.42
C LEU A 109 11.28 -3.23 8.35
N ARG A 110 12.48 -3.37 7.84
CA ARG A 110 13.72 -3.08 8.57
C ARG A 110 14.42 -1.88 7.96
N THR A 111 15.29 -1.26 8.72
CA THR A 111 16.16 -0.18 8.22
C THR A 111 17.07 -0.67 7.09
N ASP A 112 17.45 -1.93 7.15
CA ASP A 112 18.20 -2.63 6.12
C ASP A 112 17.21 -3.33 5.16
N GLU A 113 17.23 -2.95 3.89
CA GLU A 113 16.36 -3.53 2.85
C GLU A 113 16.50 -5.04 2.74
N VAL A 114 17.73 -5.54 2.87
CA VAL A 114 18.05 -6.99 2.80
C VAL A 114 17.37 -7.78 3.91
N LYS A 115 17.08 -7.13 5.04
CA LYS A 115 16.40 -7.74 6.20
C LYS A 115 14.89 -7.53 6.20
N SER A 116 14.38 -6.66 5.32
CA SER A 116 12.94 -6.47 5.15
C SER A 116 12.33 -7.66 4.43
N ALA A 117 11.18 -8.14 4.89
CA ALA A 117 10.57 -9.34 4.34
C ALA A 117 9.04 -9.27 4.33
N ILE A 118 8.43 -9.82 3.28
CA ILE A 118 7.01 -10.13 3.27
C ILE A 118 6.84 -11.45 4.04
N LEU A 119 6.25 -11.36 5.22
CA LEU A 119 5.99 -12.52 6.07
C LEU A 119 4.78 -13.32 5.60
N LEU A 120 3.73 -12.61 5.14
CA LEU A 120 2.50 -13.17 4.62
C LEU A 120 2.05 -12.31 3.44
N ASN A 121 1.81 -12.93 2.28
CA ASN A 121 1.29 -12.24 1.11
C ASN A 121 -0.20 -11.91 1.29
N ALA A 122 -0.63 -10.71 0.93
CA ALA A 122 -2.04 -10.37 0.94
C ALA A 122 -2.84 -11.26 -0.03
N LYS A 123 -4.09 -11.55 0.32
CA LYS A 123 -5.04 -12.17 -0.60
C LYS A 123 -5.67 -11.10 -1.48
N TYR A 124 -5.69 -11.35 -2.79
CA TYR A 124 -6.33 -10.46 -3.73
C TYR A 124 -7.85 -10.48 -3.59
N LYS A 125 -8.47 -9.28 -3.60
CA LYS A 125 -9.92 -9.08 -3.64
C LYS A 125 -10.30 -8.56 -5.03
N GLU A 126 -11.16 -9.27 -5.73
CA GLU A 126 -11.69 -8.81 -7.04
C GLU A 126 -12.58 -7.58 -6.88
N LYS A 127 -13.38 -7.54 -5.81
CA LYS A 127 -14.29 -6.44 -5.52
C LYS A 127 -13.75 -5.60 -4.37
N ILE A 128 -13.69 -4.30 -4.59
CA ILE A 128 -13.35 -3.30 -3.58
C ILE A 128 -14.62 -2.63 -3.07
N ASP A 129 -14.54 -2.00 -1.90
CA ASP A 129 -15.64 -1.22 -1.33
C ASP A 129 -15.65 0.18 -1.96
N TYR A 130 -16.48 0.34 -3.01
CA TYR A 130 -16.63 1.62 -3.70
C TYR A 130 -17.25 2.70 -2.83
N THR A 131 -18.08 2.33 -1.83
CA THR A 131 -18.68 3.31 -0.90
C THR A 131 -17.58 3.95 -0.06
N VAL A 132 -16.72 3.12 0.53
CA VAL A 132 -15.58 3.62 1.30
C VAL A 132 -14.60 4.41 0.42
N ALA A 133 -14.33 3.96 -0.81
CA ALA A 133 -13.47 4.70 -1.74
C ALA A 133 -14.05 6.09 -2.07
N SER A 134 -15.37 6.19 -2.30
CA SER A 134 -16.06 7.46 -2.54
C SER A 134 -15.94 8.39 -1.33
N GLU A 135 -16.30 7.91 -0.14
CA GLU A 135 -16.21 8.69 1.09
C GLU A 135 -14.79 9.19 1.38
N LEU A 136 -13.78 8.35 1.14
CA LEU A 136 -12.38 8.75 1.28
C LEU A 136 -12.00 9.83 0.28
N SER A 137 -12.46 9.72 -0.97
CA SER A 137 -12.21 10.70 -2.02
C SER A 137 -12.82 12.06 -1.69
N GLU A 138 -14.02 12.08 -1.12
CA GLU A 138 -14.69 13.31 -0.69
C GLU A 138 -14.00 13.98 0.50
N LYS A 139 -13.49 13.19 1.45
CA LYS A 139 -12.89 13.67 2.70
C LYS A 139 -11.39 13.95 2.60
N ASN A 140 -10.73 13.47 1.57
CA ASN A 140 -9.27 13.51 1.42
C ASN A 140 -8.84 13.88 0.01
N GLU A 141 -8.47 15.15 -0.18
CA GLU A 141 -8.02 15.69 -1.48
C GLU A 141 -6.83 14.93 -2.07
N LYS A 142 -5.93 14.39 -1.22
CA LYS A 142 -4.78 13.62 -1.71
C LYS A 142 -5.20 12.26 -2.25
N PHE A 143 -6.18 11.61 -1.59
CA PHE A 143 -6.72 10.35 -2.10
C PHE A 143 -7.51 10.58 -3.39
N SER A 144 -8.27 11.67 -3.48
CA SER A 144 -8.95 12.08 -4.71
C SER A 144 -7.93 12.37 -5.84
N GLY A 145 -6.86 13.09 -5.55
CA GLY A 145 -5.76 13.33 -6.49
C GLY A 145 -5.10 12.04 -6.95
N PHE A 146 -4.81 11.12 -6.02
CA PHE A 146 -4.27 9.79 -6.35
C PHE A 146 -5.18 9.02 -7.32
N LEU A 147 -6.49 8.96 -7.05
CA LEU A 147 -7.43 8.30 -7.95
C LEU A 147 -7.47 8.95 -9.33
N LYS A 148 -7.39 10.29 -9.39
CA LYS A 148 -7.32 11.02 -10.65
C LYS A 148 -6.05 10.66 -11.43
N SER A 149 -4.88 10.67 -10.78
CA SER A 149 -3.61 10.26 -11.41
C SER A 149 -3.67 8.83 -11.93
N VAL A 150 -4.36 7.92 -11.21
CA VAL A 150 -4.60 6.55 -11.67
C VAL A 150 -5.45 6.51 -12.93
N VAL A 151 -6.53 7.31 -12.99
CA VAL A 151 -7.43 7.38 -14.17
C VAL A 151 -6.70 7.97 -15.38
N ASP A 152 -5.92 9.02 -15.16
CA ASP A 152 -5.21 9.74 -16.21
C ASP A 152 -3.94 9.03 -16.69
N TYR A 153 -3.47 8.00 -15.94
CA TYR A 153 -2.21 7.33 -16.22
C TYR A 153 -2.22 6.60 -17.57
N ASP A 154 -1.24 6.96 -18.41
CA ASP A 154 -0.97 6.28 -19.66
C ASP A 154 0.40 5.58 -19.61
N PRO A 155 0.42 4.22 -19.61
CA PRO A 155 1.66 3.44 -19.58
C PRO A 155 2.63 3.77 -20.71
N ASN A 156 2.13 4.26 -21.87
CA ASN A 156 2.96 4.63 -23.02
C ASN A 156 3.65 6.00 -22.85
N HIS A 157 3.17 6.80 -21.88
CA HIS A 157 3.66 8.16 -21.65
C HIS A 157 4.03 8.38 -20.17
N GLN A 158 4.67 7.40 -19.55
CA GLN A 158 5.03 7.41 -18.10
C GLN A 158 5.78 8.69 -17.67
N HIS A 159 6.59 9.28 -18.57
CA HIS A 159 7.34 10.49 -18.29
C HIS A 159 6.47 11.71 -17.95
N ARG A 160 5.18 11.74 -18.37
CA ARG A 160 4.23 12.82 -18.06
C ARG A 160 3.79 12.85 -16.61
N TYR A 161 3.89 11.71 -15.94
CA TYR A 161 3.40 11.52 -14.56
C TYR A 161 4.54 11.45 -13.55
N LYS A 162 5.77 11.76 -13.99
CA LYS A 162 6.97 11.65 -13.15
C LYS A 162 6.88 12.48 -11.88
N ASP A 163 6.21 13.63 -11.94
CA ASP A 163 6.05 14.53 -10.80
C ASP A 163 4.87 14.16 -9.89
N GLU A 164 3.99 13.27 -10.36
CA GLU A 164 2.80 12.81 -9.61
C GLU A 164 3.09 11.57 -8.77
N PHE A 165 4.10 10.79 -9.16
CA PHE A 165 4.54 9.61 -8.44
C PHE A 165 5.82 9.91 -7.64
N ASP A 166 5.94 9.29 -6.47
CA ASP A 166 7.16 9.40 -5.67
C ASP A 166 8.35 8.81 -6.43
N GLU A 167 9.44 9.56 -6.53
CA GLU A 167 10.70 9.04 -7.06
C GLU A 167 11.22 7.93 -6.13
N ILE A 168 11.62 6.81 -6.75
CA ILE A 168 12.36 5.78 -6.04
C ILE A 168 13.75 6.34 -5.76
N LYS A 169 14.00 6.73 -4.51
CA LYS A 169 15.31 7.23 -4.09
C LYS A 169 16.34 6.11 -4.16
N LYS A 170 17.52 6.44 -4.64
CA LYS A 170 18.67 5.52 -4.61
C LYS A 170 19.11 5.28 -3.18
N LYS A 171 19.72 4.11 -2.92
CA LYS A 171 20.17 3.72 -1.59
C LYS A 171 21.10 4.76 -0.94
N GLU A 172 21.99 5.36 -1.74
CA GLU A 172 22.92 6.40 -1.33
C GLU A 172 22.24 7.70 -0.89
N GLU A 173 21.07 7.99 -1.44
CA GLU A 173 20.26 9.16 -1.07
C GLU A 173 19.44 8.93 0.21
N LEU A 174 19.11 7.66 0.50
CA LEU A 174 18.37 7.25 1.70
C LEU A 174 19.29 7.13 2.92
N TYR A 175 20.55 6.75 2.70
CA TYR A 175 21.54 6.47 3.74
C TYR A 175 22.89 7.13 3.41
N PRO A 176 22.98 8.48 3.49
CA PRO A 176 24.19 9.20 3.08
C PRO A 176 25.44 8.92 3.90
N ASN A 177 25.31 8.15 5.00
CA ASN A 177 26.41 7.83 5.93
C ASN A 177 26.55 6.31 6.22
N SER A 178 26.09 5.45 5.34
CA SER A 178 26.22 3.98 5.50
C SER A 178 27.39 3.43 4.71
#